data_0c3d70d603c1549a0da9fc80fb0e4e9e
#
_entry.id   0c3d70d603c1549a0da9fc80fb0e4e9e
#
_cell.length_a   1.000
_cell.length_b   1.000
_cell.length_c   1.000
_cell.angle_alpha   90.00
_cell.angle_beta   90.00
_cell.angle_gamma   90.00
#
_symmetry.space_group_name_H-M   'P 1'
#
loop_
_entity.id
_entity.type
_entity.pdbx_description
1 polymer ?
#
loop_
_entity_poly.entity_id
_entity_poly.type
_entity_poly.pdbx_seq_one_letter_code
_entity_poly.pdbx_strand_id
1 'polypeptide(L)'
;MRRVEGVITHIVLLVATWFASPAVADPLPKVALIIDDVGYRLAEGERAVRLPGAVAMAVLPFGTHSIALAREADAQGKEVVLHLPMEPLAGAEDPGPGALEIGQSRAELATVLAADLAAVPFVVGVSNHMGSLLTQQADRMGWLMEELRRRQPLFFVDSYTTAASVGLAAAREYGVPALRRDVFLDADPAPAAIEAQWQRLLTRARAHGAAVGIGHPYAATLALLERELPTLRAVGIVLVPLSELLPGGAP
;
A
#
# COMPACT_ATOMS: atom_id res chain seq x y z
N MET A 1 82.15 -50.22 -3.53
CA MET A 1 81.44 -49.31 -2.65
C MET A 1 80.51 -48.47 -3.51
N ARG A 2 79.17 -48.78 -3.52
CA ARG A 2 78.19 -47.97 -4.23
C ARG A 2 77.30 -47.31 -3.17
N ARG A 3 77.28 -45.96 -3.20
CA ARG A 3 76.38 -45.16 -2.35
C ARG A 3 75.04 -45.16 -2.94
N VAL A 4 73.98 -45.47 -2.10
CA VAL A 4 72.60 -45.37 -2.42
C VAL A 4 72.10 -44.01 -1.89
N GLU A 5 71.75 -43.12 -2.79
CA GLU A 5 71.11 -41.83 -2.42
C GLU A 5 69.60 -42.05 -2.24
N GLY A 6 69.11 -41.84 -1.04
CA GLY A 6 67.69 -41.89 -0.72
C GLY A 6 66.95 -40.59 -1.10
N VAL A 7 65.95 -40.69 -1.99
CA VAL A 7 65.08 -39.59 -2.35
C VAL A 7 63.94 -39.52 -1.31
N ILE A 8 63.88 -38.44 -0.53
CA ILE A 8 62.82 -38.14 0.41
C ILE A 8 61.72 -37.38 -0.36
N THR A 9 60.58 -38.06 -0.63
CA THR A 9 59.43 -37.45 -1.25
C THR A 9 58.60 -36.77 -0.17
N HIS A 10 58.54 -35.42 -0.20
CA HIS A 10 57.65 -34.66 0.69
C HIS A 10 56.24 -34.64 0.12
N ILE A 11 55.28 -35.29 0.82
CA ILE A 11 53.86 -35.20 0.52
C ILE A 11 53.34 -33.93 1.19
N VAL A 12 52.99 -32.91 0.39
CA VAL A 12 52.30 -31.70 0.85
C VAL A 12 50.80 -32.00 0.89
N LEU A 13 50.23 -32.12 2.08
CA LEU A 13 48.79 -32.27 2.29
C LEU A 13 48.13 -30.87 2.16
N LEU A 14 47.46 -30.62 1.04
CA LEU A 14 46.61 -29.45 0.86
C LEU A 14 45.28 -29.64 1.61
N VAL A 15 45.14 -29.03 2.79
CA VAL A 15 43.87 -28.95 3.52
C VAL A 15 43.04 -27.86 2.89
N ALA A 16 42.06 -28.24 2.08
CA ALA A 16 41.04 -27.30 1.54
C ALA A 16 40.05 -26.97 2.67
N THR A 17 40.21 -25.80 3.27
CA THR A 17 39.20 -25.23 4.20
C THR A 17 38.00 -24.69 3.40
N TRP A 18 36.88 -25.40 3.42
CA TRP A 18 35.64 -24.91 2.91
C TRP A 18 35.08 -23.86 3.88
N PHE A 19 35.16 -22.58 3.51
CA PHE A 19 34.43 -21.54 4.17
C PHE A 19 32.95 -21.62 3.68
N ALA A 20 32.08 -22.15 4.51
CA ALA A 20 30.64 -22.01 4.29
C ALA A 20 30.28 -20.53 4.42
N SER A 21 29.97 -19.88 3.32
CA SER A 21 29.35 -18.54 3.36
C SER A 21 28.08 -18.60 4.22
N PRO A 22 27.89 -17.67 5.16
CA PRO A 22 26.63 -17.63 5.90
C PRO A 22 25.48 -17.47 4.90
N ALA A 23 24.51 -18.36 4.94
CA ALA A 23 23.30 -18.23 4.17
C ALA A 23 22.62 -16.92 4.63
N VAL A 24 22.56 -15.93 3.76
CA VAL A 24 21.72 -14.74 3.98
C VAL A 24 20.29 -15.24 4.01
N ALA A 25 19.63 -15.16 5.17
CA ALA A 25 18.22 -15.53 5.27
C ALA A 25 17.43 -14.66 4.30
N ASP A 26 16.57 -15.28 3.51
CA ASP A 26 15.68 -14.54 2.62
C ASP A 26 14.88 -13.51 3.42
N PRO A 27 14.71 -12.29 2.89
CA PRO A 27 13.94 -11.27 3.58
C PRO A 27 12.51 -11.74 3.81
N LEU A 28 11.99 -11.47 5.01
CA LEU A 28 10.62 -11.84 5.35
C LEU A 28 9.61 -11.20 4.39
N PRO A 29 8.57 -11.93 3.98
CA PRO A 29 7.46 -11.37 3.20
C PRO A 29 6.84 -10.15 3.87
N LYS A 30 6.50 -9.15 3.06
CA LYS A 30 5.98 -7.86 3.51
C LYS A 30 4.48 -7.74 3.26
N VAL A 31 3.77 -7.15 4.20
CA VAL A 31 2.38 -6.73 4.03
C VAL A 31 2.31 -5.23 4.26
N ALA A 32 1.68 -4.48 3.37
CA ALA A 32 1.24 -3.12 3.61
C ALA A 32 -0.29 -3.07 3.68
N LEU A 33 -0.82 -2.28 4.60
CA LEU A 33 -2.26 -2.16 4.85
C LEU A 33 -2.71 -0.72 4.76
N ILE A 34 -3.90 -0.53 4.21
CA ILE A 34 -4.61 0.74 4.17
C ILE A 34 -5.99 0.54 4.80
N ILE A 35 -6.41 1.49 5.61
CA ILE A 35 -7.80 1.65 6.02
C ILE A 35 -8.39 2.82 5.24
N ASP A 36 -9.30 2.52 4.32
CA ASP A 36 -10.03 3.48 3.48
C ASP A 36 -11.19 4.13 4.26
N ASP A 37 -11.82 5.15 3.69
CA ASP A 37 -13.02 5.85 4.18
C ASP A 37 -12.88 6.49 5.57
N VAL A 38 -11.66 6.86 5.95
CA VAL A 38 -11.42 7.60 7.21
C VAL A 38 -11.84 9.06 7.04
N GLY A 39 -12.62 9.59 8.00
CA GLY A 39 -12.97 11.03 7.99
C GLY A 39 -14.38 11.39 8.45
N TYR A 40 -15.37 10.54 8.23
CA TYR A 40 -16.77 10.84 8.61
C TYR A 40 -17.16 10.30 9.99
N ARG A 41 -16.56 9.22 10.43
CA ARG A 41 -16.90 8.54 11.70
C ARG A 41 -15.74 8.67 12.67
N LEU A 42 -15.92 9.47 13.73
CA LEU A 42 -14.84 9.75 14.68
C LEU A 42 -14.37 8.48 15.41
N ALA A 43 -15.29 7.76 16.04
CA ALA A 43 -14.94 6.63 16.88
C ALA A 43 -14.25 5.50 16.12
N GLU A 44 -14.77 5.17 14.93
CA GLU A 44 -14.18 4.16 14.04
C GLU A 44 -12.85 4.64 13.46
N GLY A 45 -12.74 5.92 13.08
CA GLY A 45 -11.51 6.55 12.60
C GLY A 45 -10.41 6.54 13.66
N GLU A 46 -10.70 6.97 14.89
CA GLU A 46 -9.76 6.90 16.01
C GLU A 46 -9.33 5.46 16.32
N ARG A 47 -10.25 4.50 16.23
CA ARG A 47 -9.92 3.09 16.41
C ARG A 47 -8.98 2.60 15.32
N ALA A 48 -9.21 2.99 14.05
CA ALA A 48 -8.34 2.68 12.93
C ALA A 48 -6.95 3.28 13.11
N VAL A 49 -6.86 4.55 13.50
CA VAL A 49 -5.57 5.23 13.76
C VAL A 49 -4.78 4.54 14.88
N ARG A 50 -5.46 3.98 15.89
CA ARG A 50 -4.81 3.23 17.00
C ARG A 50 -4.38 1.80 16.65
N LEU A 51 -4.66 1.29 15.44
CA LEU A 51 -4.14 -0.02 15.01
C LEU A 51 -2.62 -0.08 15.15
N PRO A 52 -2.05 -1.20 15.62
CA PRO A 52 -0.61 -1.31 15.81
C PRO A 52 0.15 -1.34 14.48
N GLY A 53 1.32 -0.71 14.46
CA GLY A 53 2.26 -0.74 13.33
C GLY A 53 1.92 0.23 12.19
N ALA A 54 2.54 0.01 11.04
CA ALA A 54 2.53 0.93 9.90
C ALA A 54 1.30 0.73 8.99
N VAL A 55 0.09 0.88 9.55
CA VAL A 55 -1.16 0.86 8.80
C VAL A 55 -1.43 2.27 8.26
N ALA A 56 -1.53 2.44 6.96
CA ALA A 56 -1.84 3.73 6.33
C ALA A 56 -3.33 4.10 6.48
N MET A 57 -3.61 5.39 6.63
CA MET A 57 -4.96 5.94 6.72
C MET A 57 -5.32 6.67 5.43
N ALA A 58 -6.25 6.14 4.64
CA ALA A 58 -6.78 6.84 3.48
C ALA A 58 -7.98 7.70 3.91
N VAL A 59 -7.75 9.01 3.89
CA VAL A 59 -8.64 10.01 4.47
C VAL A 59 -9.44 10.69 3.36
N LEU A 60 -10.77 10.63 3.47
CA LEU A 60 -11.69 11.34 2.57
C LEU A 60 -11.55 12.85 2.77
N PRO A 61 -11.51 13.66 1.69
CA PRO A 61 -11.58 15.12 1.81
C PRO A 61 -12.95 15.54 2.37
N PHE A 62 -13.00 16.68 3.01
CA PHE A 62 -14.23 17.31 3.51
C PHE A 62 -15.08 16.49 4.51
N GLY A 63 -14.61 15.35 4.99
CA GLY A 63 -15.23 14.64 6.11
C GLY A 63 -15.12 15.46 7.39
N THR A 64 -16.16 15.42 8.23
CA THR A 64 -16.26 16.22 9.47
C THR A 64 -15.05 16.06 10.40
N HIS A 65 -14.39 14.90 10.36
CA HIS A 65 -13.26 14.56 11.23
C HIS A 65 -11.94 14.34 10.46
N SER A 66 -11.92 14.57 9.13
CA SER A 66 -10.76 14.27 8.27
C SER A 66 -9.48 14.93 8.76
N ILE A 67 -9.51 16.24 9.06
CA ILE A 67 -8.33 16.97 9.54
C ILE A 67 -7.83 16.43 10.89
N ALA A 68 -8.75 16.14 11.81
CA ALA A 68 -8.38 15.65 13.14
C ALA A 68 -7.75 14.27 13.07
N LEU A 69 -8.37 13.35 12.31
CA LEU A 69 -7.88 11.98 12.15
C LEU A 69 -6.57 11.91 11.34
N ALA A 70 -6.41 12.76 10.32
CA ALA A 70 -5.14 12.86 9.60
C ALA A 70 -3.99 13.34 10.50
N ARG A 71 -4.24 14.34 11.35
CA ARG A 71 -3.26 14.82 12.33
C ARG A 71 -2.90 13.75 13.37
N GLU A 72 -3.89 13.00 13.85
CA GLU A 72 -3.65 11.92 14.80
C GLU A 72 -2.85 10.78 14.15
N ALA A 73 -3.15 10.43 12.90
CA ALA A 73 -2.40 9.42 12.14
C ALA A 73 -0.93 9.82 11.95
N ASP A 74 -0.68 11.06 11.52
CA ASP A 74 0.68 11.60 11.35
C ASP A 74 1.44 11.63 12.69
N ALA A 75 0.80 12.07 13.76
CA ALA A 75 1.40 12.08 15.09
C ALA A 75 1.79 10.68 15.62
N GLN A 76 1.15 9.62 15.10
CA GLN A 76 1.49 8.22 15.38
C GLN A 76 2.47 7.63 14.37
N GLY A 77 3.00 8.44 13.45
CA GLY A 77 3.95 8.00 12.41
C GLY A 77 3.31 7.14 11.31
N LYS A 78 2.00 7.25 11.10
CA LYS A 78 1.30 6.56 10.03
C LYS A 78 1.27 7.39 8.75
N GLU A 79 1.34 6.72 7.61
CA GLU A 79 1.16 7.38 6.32
C GLU A 79 -0.29 7.84 6.16
N VAL A 80 -0.46 9.12 5.81
CA VAL A 80 -1.75 9.70 5.45
C VAL A 80 -1.86 9.72 3.94
N VAL A 81 -2.88 9.08 3.40
CA VAL A 81 -3.18 9.02 1.97
C VAL A 81 -4.47 9.80 1.72
N LEU A 82 -4.50 10.68 0.72
CA LEU A 82 -5.76 11.26 0.28
C LEU A 82 -6.62 10.18 -0.37
N HIS A 83 -7.78 9.89 0.21
CA HIS A 83 -8.76 9.00 -0.39
C HIS A 83 -9.63 9.81 -1.35
N LEU A 84 -9.17 9.91 -2.61
CA LEU A 84 -9.71 10.83 -3.61
C LEU A 84 -11.00 10.29 -4.22
N PRO A 85 -12.15 10.97 -4.02
CA PRO A 85 -13.41 10.53 -4.61
C PRO A 85 -13.33 10.58 -6.13
N MET A 86 -13.83 9.53 -6.79
CA MET A 86 -13.84 9.40 -8.25
C MET A 86 -15.15 8.79 -8.73
N GLU A 87 -15.62 9.26 -9.89
CA GLU A 87 -16.87 8.82 -10.49
C GLU A 87 -16.93 7.29 -10.67
N PRO A 88 -17.93 6.62 -10.07
CA PRO A 88 -18.17 5.20 -10.25
C PRO A 88 -19.04 4.93 -11.50
N LEU A 89 -19.16 3.66 -11.87
CA LEU A 89 -20.14 3.22 -12.86
C LEU A 89 -21.57 3.57 -12.41
N ALA A 90 -22.45 3.83 -13.37
CA ALA A 90 -23.84 4.18 -13.13
C ALA A 90 -24.54 3.16 -12.22
N GLY A 91 -25.37 3.65 -11.28
CA GLY A 91 -26.08 2.83 -10.31
C GLY A 91 -25.31 2.56 -9.01
N ALA A 92 -24.06 3.02 -8.88
CA ALA A 92 -23.36 3.06 -7.61
C ALA A 92 -23.82 4.26 -6.76
N GLU A 93 -23.37 4.28 -5.50
CA GLU A 93 -23.58 5.41 -4.58
C GLU A 93 -22.80 6.65 -5.03
N ASP A 94 -23.19 7.82 -4.52
CA ASP A 94 -22.48 9.08 -4.73
C ASP A 94 -21.08 9.01 -4.05
N PRO A 95 -19.98 9.28 -4.78
CA PRO A 95 -18.64 9.29 -4.20
C PRO A 95 -18.41 10.45 -3.21
N GLY A 96 -19.32 11.39 -3.12
CA GLY A 96 -19.26 12.51 -2.19
C GLY A 96 -18.52 13.74 -2.73
N PRO A 97 -18.35 14.76 -1.87
CA PRO A 97 -17.76 16.03 -2.26
C PRO A 97 -16.27 15.86 -2.66
N GLY A 98 -15.85 16.62 -3.65
CA GLY A 98 -14.49 16.53 -4.20
C GLY A 98 -14.33 15.45 -5.26
N ALA A 99 -15.41 14.89 -5.79
CA ALA A 99 -15.32 13.85 -6.79
C ALA A 99 -14.71 14.34 -8.10
N LEU A 100 -13.74 13.57 -8.60
CA LEU A 100 -13.30 13.68 -9.99
C LEU A 100 -14.31 12.97 -10.89
N GLU A 101 -14.75 13.65 -11.94
CA GLU A 101 -15.78 13.16 -12.86
C GLU A 101 -15.29 13.17 -14.31
N ILE A 102 -15.79 12.26 -15.13
CA ILE A 102 -15.41 12.16 -16.55
C ILE A 102 -15.83 13.39 -17.37
N GLY A 103 -16.87 14.11 -16.93
CA GLY A 103 -17.35 15.33 -17.57
C GLY A 103 -16.47 16.56 -17.35
N GLN A 104 -15.58 16.55 -16.37
CA GLN A 104 -14.69 17.65 -16.06
C GLN A 104 -13.63 17.84 -17.14
N SER A 105 -13.34 19.12 -17.43
CA SER A 105 -12.13 19.49 -18.17
C SER A 105 -10.88 19.25 -17.33
N ARG A 106 -9.71 19.22 -17.97
CA ARG A 106 -8.43 19.10 -17.27
C ARG A 106 -8.21 20.19 -16.21
N ALA A 107 -8.63 21.42 -16.47
CA ALA A 107 -8.48 22.52 -15.54
C ALA A 107 -9.39 22.37 -14.30
N GLU A 108 -10.62 21.89 -14.50
CA GLU A 108 -11.56 21.60 -13.43
C GLU A 108 -11.05 20.45 -12.57
N LEU A 109 -10.60 19.34 -13.18
CA LEU A 109 -9.99 18.23 -12.47
C LEU A 109 -8.80 18.67 -11.61
N ALA A 110 -7.90 19.50 -12.16
CA ALA A 110 -6.75 20.02 -11.43
C ALA A 110 -7.17 20.93 -10.25
N THR A 111 -8.26 21.66 -10.40
CA THR A 111 -8.82 22.54 -9.36
C THR A 111 -9.43 21.72 -8.23
N VAL A 112 -10.23 20.70 -8.55
CA VAL A 112 -10.83 19.79 -7.56
C VAL A 112 -9.72 19.05 -6.79
N LEU A 113 -8.77 18.44 -7.48
CA LEU A 113 -7.63 17.74 -6.84
C LEU A 113 -6.84 18.68 -5.90
N ALA A 114 -6.63 19.95 -6.30
CA ALA A 114 -5.93 20.91 -5.45
C ALA A 114 -6.71 21.23 -4.17
N ALA A 115 -8.03 21.34 -4.25
CA ALA A 115 -8.91 21.55 -3.09
C ALA A 115 -8.90 20.34 -2.16
N ASP A 116 -8.96 19.13 -2.70
CA ASP A 116 -8.96 17.88 -1.93
C ASP A 116 -7.63 17.67 -1.18
N LEU A 117 -6.50 17.92 -1.86
CA LEU A 117 -5.17 17.88 -1.23
C LEU A 117 -5.02 18.92 -0.12
N ALA A 118 -5.63 20.09 -0.28
CA ALA A 118 -5.62 21.14 0.76
C ALA A 118 -6.52 20.79 1.96
N ALA A 119 -7.55 19.97 1.75
CA ALA A 119 -8.49 19.56 2.80
C ALA A 119 -7.91 18.48 3.76
N VAL A 120 -6.90 17.73 3.33
CA VAL A 120 -6.28 16.67 4.15
C VAL A 120 -4.80 17.01 4.38
N PRO A 121 -4.37 17.28 5.62
CA PRO A 121 -2.97 17.56 5.92
C PRO A 121 -2.09 16.28 5.89
N PHE A 122 -0.76 16.44 5.72
CA PHE A 122 0.26 15.40 5.77
C PHE A 122 0.16 14.31 4.70
N VAL A 123 -0.51 14.58 3.59
CA VAL A 123 -0.69 13.61 2.50
C VAL A 123 0.65 13.26 1.87
N VAL A 124 0.98 11.95 1.86
CA VAL A 124 2.17 11.39 1.19
C VAL A 124 1.82 10.62 -0.08
N GLY A 125 0.55 10.33 -0.32
CA GLY A 125 0.06 9.60 -1.49
C GLY A 125 -1.44 9.81 -1.72
N VAL A 126 -1.95 9.28 -2.82
CA VAL A 126 -3.36 9.35 -3.22
C VAL A 126 -3.87 7.97 -3.56
N SER A 127 -5.05 7.58 -3.07
CA SER A 127 -5.79 6.38 -3.48
C SER A 127 -7.15 6.77 -4.04
N ASN A 128 -7.72 5.96 -4.92
CA ASN A 128 -9.07 6.23 -5.41
C ASN A 128 -10.14 5.69 -4.45
N HIS A 129 -11.06 6.56 -4.00
CA HIS A 129 -12.36 6.18 -3.45
C HIS A 129 -13.32 5.94 -4.60
N MET A 130 -13.97 4.75 -4.61
CA MET A 130 -14.76 4.33 -5.79
C MET A 130 -13.97 4.42 -7.11
N GLY A 131 -14.50 5.13 -8.11
CA GLY A 131 -13.79 5.40 -9.35
C GLY A 131 -13.86 4.27 -10.37
N SER A 132 -14.82 3.35 -10.26
CA SER A 132 -14.94 2.23 -11.20
C SER A 132 -15.22 2.67 -12.64
N LEU A 133 -15.69 3.92 -12.89
CA LEU A 133 -15.81 4.51 -14.22
C LEU A 133 -14.58 5.34 -14.59
N LEU A 134 -14.18 6.27 -13.72
CA LEU A 134 -13.09 7.22 -14.03
C LEU A 134 -11.74 6.53 -14.21
N THR A 135 -11.43 5.51 -13.40
CA THR A 135 -10.15 4.79 -13.50
C THR A 135 -9.98 4.00 -14.79
N GLN A 136 -11.04 3.82 -15.59
CA GLN A 136 -10.97 3.24 -16.93
C GLN A 136 -10.60 4.27 -18.02
N GLN A 137 -10.64 5.57 -17.72
CA GLN A 137 -10.41 6.65 -18.69
C GLN A 137 -8.94 7.04 -18.73
N ALA A 138 -8.24 6.60 -19.77
CA ALA A 138 -6.79 6.79 -19.88
C ALA A 138 -6.38 8.27 -19.88
N ASP A 139 -7.17 9.14 -20.52
CA ASP A 139 -6.92 10.59 -20.56
C ASP A 139 -7.12 11.22 -19.17
N ARG A 140 -8.17 10.87 -18.43
CA ARG A 140 -8.44 11.38 -17.07
C ARG A 140 -7.37 10.92 -16.09
N MET A 141 -7.02 9.64 -16.14
CA MET A 141 -5.94 9.11 -15.31
C MET A 141 -4.60 9.72 -15.68
N GLY A 142 -4.33 9.98 -16.96
CA GLY A 142 -3.13 10.70 -17.40
C GLY A 142 -3.06 12.12 -16.82
N TRP A 143 -4.16 12.89 -16.85
CA TRP A 143 -4.22 14.22 -16.25
C TRP A 143 -3.97 14.18 -14.74
N LEU A 144 -4.58 13.23 -14.04
CA LEU A 144 -4.35 13.02 -12.62
C LEU A 144 -2.87 12.74 -12.33
N MET A 145 -2.26 11.79 -13.04
CA MET A 145 -0.85 11.43 -12.81
C MET A 145 0.09 12.60 -13.10
N GLU A 146 -0.19 13.39 -14.13
CA GLU A 146 0.60 14.59 -14.41
C GLU A 146 0.50 15.61 -13.28
N GLU A 147 -0.69 15.80 -12.70
CA GLU A 147 -0.88 16.68 -11.55
C GLU A 147 -0.20 16.16 -10.28
N LEU A 148 -0.23 14.86 -10.02
CA LEU A 148 0.49 14.24 -8.89
C LEU A 148 2.00 14.40 -9.07
N ARG A 149 2.52 14.17 -10.27
CA ARG A 149 3.95 14.33 -10.57
C ARG A 149 4.44 15.77 -10.34
N ARG A 150 3.60 16.78 -10.61
CA ARG A 150 3.95 18.20 -10.37
C ARG A 150 4.02 18.54 -8.88
N ARG A 151 3.34 17.77 -8.04
CA ARG A 151 3.23 18.00 -6.59
C ARG A 151 4.06 16.99 -5.78
N GLN A 152 5.19 16.57 -6.31
CA GLN A 152 6.10 15.63 -5.64
C GLN A 152 6.37 15.99 -4.15
N PRO A 153 6.57 14.99 -3.29
CA PRO A 153 6.67 13.55 -3.57
C PRO A 153 5.36 12.78 -3.24
N LEU A 154 4.42 12.67 -4.15
CA LEU A 154 3.20 11.90 -3.96
C LEU A 154 3.25 10.58 -4.74
N PHE A 155 2.83 9.48 -4.12
CA PHE A 155 2.60 8.21 -4.81
C PHE A 155 1.11 7.97 -5.08
N PHE A 156 0.80 7.00 -5.94
CA PHE A 156 -0.58 6.60 -6.21
C PHE A 156 -0.83 5.16 -5.78
N VAL A 157 -1.99 4.90 -5.19
CA VAL A 157 -2.49 3.54 -4.92
C VAL A 157 -3.76 3.30 -5.70
N ASP A 158 -3.70 2.40 -6.67
CA ASP A 158 -4.89 1.93 -7.38
C ASP A 158 -5.66 0.96 -6.48
N SER A 159 -6.78 1.42 -5.91
CA SER A 159 -7.69 0.60 -5.09
C SER A 159 -8.35 -0.52 -5.91
N TYR A 160 -8.19 -0.49 -7.24
CA TYR A 160 -8.59 -1.53 -8.19
C TYR A 160 -10.06 -1.93 -8.03
N THR A 161 -10.94 -0.94 -8.02
CA THR A 161 -12.39 -1.10 -7.89
C THR A 161 -13.04 -1.69 -9.14
N THR A 162 -12.30 -1.76 -10.24
CA THR A 162 -12.65 -2.44 -11.49
C THR A 162 -11.43 -3.13 -12.10
N ALA A 163 -11.64 -4.29 -12.71
CA ALA A 163 -10.59 -5.00 -13.44
C ALA A 163 -10.11 -4.24 -14.69
N ALA A 164 -10.91 -3.28 -15.18
CA ALA A 164 -10.58 -2.43 -16.32
C ALA A 164 -9.81 -1.14 -15.93
N SER A 165 -9.41 -0.97 -14.64
CA SER A 165 -8.61 0.17 -14.22
C SER A 165 -7.30 0.26 -15.01
N VAL A 166 -7.00 1.45 -15.51
CA VAL A 166 -5.71 1.80 -16.13
C VAL A 166 -4.82 2.60 -15.18
N GLY A 167 -5.22 2.77 -13.92
CA GLY A 167 -4.54 3.62 -12.93
C GLY A 167 -3.06 3.30 -12.77
N LEU A 168 -2.71 2.03 -12.54
CA LEU A 168 -1.32 1.62 -12.41
C LEU A 168 -0.51 1.80 -13.70
N ALA A 169 -1.13 1.60 -14.87
CA ALA A 169 -0.48 1.80 -16.17
C ALA A 169 -0.20 3.29 -16.41
N ALA A 170 -1.18 4.16 -16.16
CA ALA A 170 -1.02 5.61 -16.24
C ALA A 170 0.06 6.12 -15.28
N ALA A 171 0.06 5.66 -14.03
CA ALA A 171 1.10 6.05 -13.07
C ALA A 171 2.51 5.73 -13.58
N ARG A 172 2.72 4.55 -14.14
CA ARG A 172 4.00 4.13 -14.75
C ARG A 172 4.39 5.01 -15.94
N GLU A 173 3.43 5.29 -16.83
CA GLU A 173 3.65 6.13 -18.02
C GLU A 173 4.11 7.53 -17.64
N TYR A 174 3.53 8.13 -16.61
CA TYR A 174 3.85 9.47 -16.15
C TYR A 174 4.96 9.53 -15.09
N GLY A 175 5.54 8.38 -14.71
CA GLY A 175 6.64 8.31 -13.74
C GLY A 175 6.20 8.63 -12.30
N VAL A 176 4.95 8.36 -11.94
CA VAL A 176 4.44 8.44 -10.58
C VAL A 176 4.68 7.10 -9.89
N PRO A 177 5.37 7.05 -8.73
CA PRO A 177 5.48 5.82 -7.96
C PRO A 177 4.10 5.30 -7.60
N ALA A 178 3.83 4.01 -7.83
CA ALA A 178 2.48 3.50 -7.59
C ALA A 178 2.45 2.05 -7.14
N LEU A 179 1.41 1.74 -6.35
CA LEU A 179 1.01 0.41 -5.93
C LEU A 179 -0.39 0.08 -6.45
N ARG A 180 -0.75 -1.16 -6.38
CA ARG A 180 -2.11 -1.63 -6.61
C ARG A 180 -2.53 -2.57 -5.49
N ARG A 181 -3.79 -2.48 -5.06
CA ARG A 181 -4.37 -3.42 -4.11
C ARG A 181 -4.31 -4.86 -4.62
N ASP A 182 -3.86 -5.74 -3.76
CA ASP A 182 -3.86 -7.20 -4.01
C ASP A 182 -5.11 -7.86 -3.42
N VAL A 183 -5.52 -7.46 -2.22
CA VAL A 183 -6.65 -8.06 -1.51
C VAL A 183 -7.55 -6.97 -0.90
N PHE A 184 -8.86 -7.12 -1.11
CA PHE A 184 -9.88 -6.34 -0.43
C PHE A 184 -10.39 -7.15 0.75
N LEU A 185 -10.18 -6.65 1.98
CA LEU A 185 -10.41 -7.46 3.19
C LEU A 185 -11.90 -7.68 3.48
N ASP A 186 -12.72 -6.68 3.21
CA ASP A 186 -14.09 -6.56 3.72
C ASP A 186 -15.12 -6.15 2.65
N ALA A 187 -14.90 -6.57 1.40
CA ALA A 187 -15.92 -6.48 0.36
C ALA A 187 -17.21 -7.24 0.75
N ASP A 188 -17.07 -8.33 1.49
CA ASP A 188 -18.11 -8.98 2.26
C ASP A 188 -17.82 -8.70 3.75
N PRO A 189 -18.69 -7.95 4.46
CA PRO A 189 -18.46 -7.55 5.84
C PRO A 189 -18.61 -8.67 6.87
N ALA A 190 -19.00 -9.88 6.45
CA ALA A 190 -19.10 -11.02 7.34
C ALA A 190 -17.73 -11.37 7.96
N PRO A 191 -17.62 -11.56 9.30
CA PRO A 191 -16.35 -11.83 9.95
C PRO A 191 -15.58 -13.01 9.36
N ALA A 192 -16.26 -14.08 8.96
CA ALA A 192 -15.63 -15.24 8.34
C ALA A 192 -15.07 -14.92 6.93
N ALA A 193 -15.71 -14.04 6.17
CA ALA A 193 -15.22 -13.60 4.87
C ALA A 193 -13.96 -12.72 5.03
N ILE A 194 -13.98 -11.81 6.00
CA ILE A 194 -12.82 -10.95 6.34
C ILE A 194 -11.63 -11.82 6.76
N GLU A 195 -11.84 -12.82 7.63
CA GLU A 195 -10.80 -13.78 8.03
C GLU A 195 -10.21 -14.52 6.82
N ALA A 196 -11.05 -14.99 5.90
CA ALA A 196 -10.60 -15.67 4.68
C ALA A 196 -9.76 -14.74 3.79
N GLN A 197 -10.15 -13.46 3.64
CA GLN A 197 -9.38 -12.47 2.87
C GLN A 197 -8.06 -12.11 3.56
N TRP A 198 -8.03 -12.05 4.89
CA TRP A 198 -6.80 -11.90 5.65
C TRP A 198 -5.82 -13.04 5.34
N GLN A 199 -6.25 -14.29 5.44
CA GLN A 199 -5.40 -15.45 5.11
C GLN A 199 -4.93 -15.43 3.65
N ARG A 200 -5.77 -14.96 2.72
CA ARG A 200 -5.41 -14.75 1.31
C ARG A 200 -4.31 -13.71 1.17
N LEU A 201 -4.38 -12.60 1.91
CA LEU A 201 -3.35 -11.56 1.93
C LEU A 201 -2.01 -12.12 2.38
N LEU A 202 -1.98 -12.86 3.49
CA LEU A 202 -0.77 -13.48 4.01
C LEU A 202 -0.18 -14.51 3.04
N THR A 203 -1.03 -15.33 2.42
CA THR A 203 -0.61 -16.30 1.40
C THR A 203 0.00 -15.61 0.20
N ARG A 204 -0.60 -14.51 -0.25
CA ARG A 204 -0.10 -13.73 -1.38
C ARG A 204 1.25 -13.08 -1.06
N ALA A 205 1.41 -12.51 0.12
CA ALA A 205 2.69 -11.96 0.58
C ALA A 205 3.79 -13.03 0.58
N ARG A 206 3.50 -14.25 1.07
CA ARG A 206 4.47 -15.37 1.05
C ARG A 206 4.83 -15.80 -0.37
N ALA A 207 3.88 -15.80 -1.29
CA ALA A 207 4.10 -16.25 -2.66
C ALA A 207 4.88 -15.24 -3.52
N HIS A 208 4.74 -13.94 -3.24
CA HIS A 208 5.28 -12.86 -4.09
C HIS A 208 6.29 -11.95 -3.39
N GLY A 209 6.61 -12.21 -2.12
CA GLY A 209 7.50 -11.39 -1.31
C GLY A 209 6.80 -10.16 -0.68
N ALA A 210 5.70 -9.66 -1.27
CA ALA A 210 4.91 -8.56 -0.73
C ALA A 210 3.46 -8.63 -1.17
N ALA A 211 2.54 -8.00 -0.40
CA ALA A 211 1.15 -7.80 -0.79
C ALA A 211 0.55 -6.53 -0.13
N VAL A 212 -0.37 -5.88 -0.84
CA VAL A 212 -1.14 -4.72 -0.37
C VAL A 212 -2.57 -5.12 -0.07
N GLY A 213 -3.00 -4.92 1.18
CA GLY A 213 -4.37 -5.11 1.63
C GLY A 213 -5.09 -3.78 1.85
N ILE A 214 -6.36 -3.71 1.48
CA ILE A 214 -7.25 -2.60 1.78
C ILE A 214 -8.45 -3.10 2.58
N GLY A 215 -8.83 -2.39 3.62
CA GLY A 215 -10.06 -2.59 4.38
C GLY A 215 -10.64 -1.25 4.80
N HIS A 216 -11.83 -1.29 5.43
CA HIS A 216 -12.55 -0.12 5.92
C HIS A 216 -12.62 -0.14 7.44
N PRO A 217 -12.98 0.98 8.10
CA PRO A 217 -13.07 1.06 9.56
C PRO A 217 -14.33 0.37 10.08
N TYR A 218 -14.70 -0.80 9.53
CA TYR A 218 -15.78 -1.62 10.03
C TYR A 218 -15.37 -2.34 11.32
N ALA A 219 -16.32 -2.52 12.23
CA ALA A 219 -16.06 -3.10 13.53
C ALA A 219 -15.39 -4.49 13.46
N ALA A 220 -15.78 -5.32 12.48
CA ALA A 220 -15.22 -6.66 12.28
C ALA A 220 -13.81 -6.62 11.69
N THR A 221 -13.55 -5.73 10.74
CA THR A 221 -12.22 -5.52 10.14
C THR A 221 -11.23 -5.03 11.20
N LEU A 222 -11.62 -4.00 11.97
CA LEU A 222 -10.76 -3.47 13.02
C LEU A 222 -10.47 -4.51 14.11
N ALA A 223 -11.49 -5.28 14.53
CA ALA A 223 -11.32 -6.34 15.54
C ALA A 223 -10.37 -7.45 15.06
N LEU A 224 -10.42 -7.81 13.77
CA LEU A 224 -9.47 -8.75 13.19
C LEU A 224 -8.06 -8.17 13.21
N LEU A 225 -7.88 -6.95 12.72
CA LEU A 225 -6.55 -6.33 12.62
C LEU A 225 -5.93 -6.08 13.99
N GLU A 226 -6.70 -5.66 14.99
CA GLU A 226 -6.23 -5.53 16.39
C GLU A 226 -5.68 -6.83 16.97
N ARG A 227 -6.29 -7.96 16.61
CA ARG A 227 -5.86 -9.31 17.03
C ARG A 227 -4.64 -9.80 16.27
N GLU A 228 -4.63 -9.63 14.95
CA GLU A 228 -3.65 -10.26 14.06
C GLU A 228 -2.34 -9.47 13.90
N LEU A 229 -2.39 -8.13 13.85
CA LEU A 229 -1.20 -7.31 13.61
C LEU A 229 -0.07 -7.53 14.61
N PRO A 230 -0.32 -7.67 15.93
CA PRO A 230 0.74 -7.93 16.89
C PRO A 230 1.47 -9.26 16.66
N THR A 231 0.82 -10.23 16.00
CA THR A 231 1.34 -11.59 15.81
C THR A 231 2.03 -11.79 14.46
N LEU A 232 1.92 -10.86 13.52
CA LEU A 232 2.42 -11.00 12.14
C LEU A 232 3.88 -11.46 12.08
N ARG A 233 4.74 -10.85 12.89
CA ARG A 233 6.16 -11.19 12.91
C ARG A 233 6.42 -12.63 13.38
N ALA A 234 5.60 -13.13 14.30
CA ALA A 234 5.70 -14.51 14.78
C ALA A 234 5.32 -15.54 13.72
N VAL A 235 4.48 -15.16 12.75
CA VAL A 235 4.13 -16.00 11.60
C VAL A 235 5.02 -15.76 10.36
N GLY A 236 6.14 -15.03 10.56
CA GLY A 236 7.16 -14.80 9.54
C GLY A 236 6.78 -13.76 8.48
N ILE A 237 5.96 -12.76 8.82
CA ILE A 237 5.57 -11.66 7.94
C ILE A 237 5.85 -10.32 8.64
N VAL A 238 6.24 -9.30 7.87
CA VAL A 238 6.49 -7.96 8.38
C VAL A 238 5.43 -7.00 7.83
N LEU A 239 4.80 -6.23 8.74
CA LEU A 239 3.99 -5.08 8.35
C LEU A 239 4.92 -3.90 8.05
N VAL A 240 4.78 -3.29 6.89
CA VAL A 240 5.60 -2.18 6.43
C VAL A 240 4.71 -1.02 5.95
N PRO A 241 5.21 0.24 5.94
CA PRO A 241 4.51 1.33 5.30
C PRO A 241 4.38 1.10 3.79
N LEU A 242 3.40 1.75 3.14
CA LEU A 242 3.19 1.64 1.68
C LEU A 242 4.42 2.09 0.91
N SER A 243 5.05 3.19 1.35
CA SER A 243 6.25 3.75 0.72
C SER A 243 7.40 2.75 0.61
N GLU A 244 7.50 1.78 1.53
CA GLU A 244 8.55 0.74 1.47
C GLU A 244 8.32 -0.28 0.34
N LEU A 245 7.09 -0.40 -0.18
CA LEU A 245 6.77 -1.28 -1.31
C LEU A 245 6.84 -0.59 -2.67
N LEU A 246 7.07 0.72 -2.71
CA LEU A 246 7.16 1.47 -3.96
C LEU A 246 8.39 1.05 -4.76
N PRO A 247 8.29 1.02 -6.10
CA PRO A 247 9.46 0.79 -6.97
C PRO A 247 10.54 1.85 -6.71
N GLY A 248 11.75 1.40 -6.30
CA GLY A 248 12.87 2.30 -6.01
C GLY A 248 13.00 2.71 -4.53
N GLY A 249 12.10 2.24 -3.66
CA GLY A 249 12.06 2.64 -2.25
C GLY A 249 11.27 3.93 -2.01
N ALA A 250 11.23 4.40 -0.75
CA ALA A 250 10.55 5.66 -0.41
C ALA A 250 11.14 6.84 -1.20
N PRO A 251 10.29 7.79 -1.64
CA PRO A 251 10.75 9.02 -2.30
C PRO A 251 11.59 9.90 -1.38
#